data_3a4d69a48028681a936476cf5c30c88b
#
_entry.id   3a4d69a48028681a936476cf5c30c88b
#
_cell.length_a   1.000
_cell.length_b   1.000
_cell.length_c   1.000
_cell.angle_alpha   90.00
_cell.angle_beta   90.00
_cell.angle_gamma   90.00
#
_symmetry.space_group_name_H-M   'P 1'
#
loop_
_entity.id
_entity.type
_entity.pdbx_description
1 polymer ?
#
loop_
_entity_poly.entity_id
_entity_poly.type
_entity_poly.pdbx_seq_one_letter_code
_entity_poly.pdbx_strand_id
1 'polypeptide(L)' 'MYHEEKVIDGVLSWRGSPDGEWTPYTAAQLTRLLQAAMGRETTT' A
#
# COMPACT_ATOMS: atom_id res chain seq x y z
N MET A 1 -9.01 5.05 11.99
CA MET A 1 -9.39 4.09 10.93
C MET A 1 -8.38 2.97 10.86
N TYR A 2 -8.85 1.75 10.62
CA TYR A 2 -7.97 0.60 10.54
C TYR A 2 -7.35 0.48 9.14
N HIS A 3 -6.07 0.23 9.08
CA HIS A 3 -5.38 -0.05 7.84
C HIS A 3 -4.17 -0.93 8.14
N GLU A 4 -4.09 -2.06 7.47
CA GLU A 4 -3.01 -3.00 7.66
C GLU A 4 -2.43 -3.40 6.31
N GLU A 5 -1.10 -3.54 6.25
CA GLU A 5 -0.40 -3.95 5.04
C GLU A 5 0.54 -5.10 5.35
N LYS A 6 0.71 -5.99 4.38
CA LYS A 6 1.63 -7.10 4.55
C LYS A 6 1.98 -7.70 3.18
N VAL A 7 3.16 -8.28 3.08
CA VAL A 7 3.57 -8.98 1.86
C VAL A 7 3.10 -10.42 1.95
N ILE A 8 2.31 -10.84 0.96
CA ILE A 8 1.78 -12.19 0.84
C ILE A 8 2.24 -12.75 -0.50
N ASP A 9 2.98 -13.86 -0.47
CA ASP A 9 3.54 -14.49 -1.68
C ASP A 9 4.32 -13.51 -2.55
N GLY A 10 5.07 -12.62 -1.90
CA GLY A 10 5.87 -11.63 -2.61
C GLY A 10 5.07 -10.43 -3.12
N VAL A 11 3.78 -10.33 -2.79
CA VAL A 11 2.91 -9.25 -3.26
C VAL A 11 2.45 -8.41 -2.08
N LEU A 12 2.67 -7.12 -2.14
CA LEU A 12 2.16 -6.20 -1.12
C LEU A 12 0.64 -6.17 -1.17
N SER A 13 0.01 -6.38 -0.01
CA SER A 13 -1.44 -6.45 0.11
C SER A 13 -1.91 -5.59 1.28
N TRP A 14 -3.19 -5.24 1.27
CA TRP A 14 -3.76 -4.39 2.32
C TRP A 14 -5.15 -4.89 2.71
N ARG A 15 -5.58 -4.49 3.89
CA ARG A 15 -6.97 -4.70 4.31
C ARG A 15 -7.41 -3.53 5.21
N GLY A 16 -8.71 -3.27 5.22
CA GLY A 16 -9.29 -2.15 5.96
C GLY A 16 -9.99 -2.54 7.26
N SER A 17 -9.89 -3.81 7.67
CA SER A 17 -10.43 -4.26 8.95
C SER A 17 -9.66 -5.49 9.41
N PRO A 18 -9.63 -5.78 10.74
CA PRO A 18 -8.86 -6.92 11.26
C PRO A 18 -9.33 -8.27 10.75
N ASP A 19 -10.59 -8.37 10.36
CA ASP A 19 -11.17 -9.60 9.83
C ASP A 19 -11.50 -9.49 8.33
N GLY A 20 -11.01 -8.42 7.68
CA GLY A 20 -11.24 -8.20 6.25
C GLY A 20 -10.32 -9.05 5.38
N GLU A 21 -10.68 -9.19 4.12
CA GLU A 21 -9.88 -9.90 3.14
C GLU A 21 -8.69 -9.07 2.71
N TRP A 22 -7.57 -9.75 2.46
CA TRP A 22 -6.39 -9.10 1.92
C TRP A 22 -6.59 -8.81 0.43
N THR A 23 -6.29 -7.58 0.03
CA THR A 23 -6.40 -7.14 -1.36
C THR A 23 -5.01 -6.81 -1.88
N PRO A 24 -4.55 -7.45 -2.96
CA PRO A 24 -3.23 -7.11 -3.51
C PRO A 24 -3.24 -5.73 -4.15
N TYR A 25 -2.15 -5.00 -3.97
CA TYR A 25 -1.98 -3.72 -4.66
C TYR A 25 -1.77 -3.97 -6.15
N THR A 26 -2.42 -3.15 -6.98
CA THR A 26 -2.16 -3.17 -8.42
C THR A 26 -0.90 -2.39 -8.73
N ALA A 27 -0.35 -2.58 -9.93
CA ALA A 27 0.82 -1.83 -10.37
C ALA A 27 0.55 -0.31 -10.34
N ALA A 28 -0.66 0.10 -10.73
CA ALA A 28 -1.05 1.51 -10.71
C ALA A 28 -1.06 2.06 -9.28
N GLN A 29 -1.57 1.29 -8.33
CA GLN A 29 -1.61 1.71 -6.92
C GLN A 29 -0.20 1.81 -6.34
N LEU A 30 0.67 0.86 -6.65
CA LEU A 30 2.06 0.89 -6.19
C LEU A 30 2.80 2.11 -6.76
N THR A 31 2.57 2.43 -8.02
CA THR A 31 3.16 3.60 -8.65
C THR A 31 2.73 4.88 -7.95
N ARG A 32 1.46 4.98 -7.57
CA ARG A 32 0.95 6.14 -6.85
C ARG A 32 1.59 6.30 -5.48
N LEU A 33 1.76 5.21 -4.76
CA LEU A 33 2.42 5.24 -3.46
C LEU A 33 3.87 5.71 -3.58
N LEU A 34 4.56 5.23 -4.59
CA LEU A 34 5.95 5.61 -4.83
C LEU A 34 6.05 7.10 -5.18
N GLN A 35 5.16 7.58 -6.04
CA GLN A 35 5.14 9.00 -6.42
C GLN A 35 4.86 9.89 -5.22
N ALA A 36 3.96 9.49 -4.34
CA ALA A 36 3.66 10.25 -3.13
C ALA A 36 4.87 10.32 -2.21
N ALA A 37 5.60 9.22 -2.07
CA ALA A 37 6.80 9.18 -1.25
C ALA A 37 7.90 10.07 -1.84
N MET A 38 8.08 10.01 -3.15
CA MET A 38 9.07 10.86 -3.84
C MET A 38 8.73 12.33 -3.70
N GLY A 39 7.46 12.68 -3.81
CA GLY A 39 7.03 14.07 -3.63
C GLY A 39 7.33 14.59 -2.25
N ARG A 40 7.20 13.77 -1.22
CA ARG A 40 7.52 14.18 0.15
C ARG A 40 9.01 14.39 0.34
N GLU A 41 9.83 13.56 -0.27
CA GLU A 41 11.27 13.66 -0.13
C GLU A 41 11.82 14.93 -0.77
N THR A 42 11.20 15.40 -1.84
CA THR A 42 11.68 16.57 -2.56
C THR A 42 11.29 17.89 -1.90
N THR A 43 10.48 17.86 -0.86
CA THR A 43 10.05 19.09 -0.18
C THR A 43 11.00 19.56 0.92
N THR A 44 12.03 18.85 1.21
CA THR A 44 12.98 19.23 2.25
C THR A 44 14.03 20.23 1.77
#